data_0a7b6062df61a25588961592266ba2b9
#
_entry.id   0a7b6062df61a25588961592266ba2b9
#
_cell.length_a   1.000
_cell.length_b   1.000
_cell.length_c   1.000
_cell.angle_alpha   90.00
_cell.angle_beta   90.00
_cell.angle_gamma   90.00
#
_symmetry.space_group_name_H-M   'P 1'
#
loop_
_entity.id
_entity.type
_entity.pdbx_description
1 polymer ?
#
loop_
_entity_poly.entity_id
_entity_poly.type
_entity_poly.pdbx_seq_one_letter_code
_entity_poly.pdbx_strand_id
1 'polypeptide(L)'
;MTISLSRTEYVAKKLGKLNGDKVLDIGCREMILKEHLQGNFNYLGLDYISKKSNDPNFINHNLEKGLPENLNNIDIIIALDVLEHIEHIHEVYQGFFPITNKAVIIALPNMGYYKFRINFLFKGILSGKYYFSENKTLDRHRWIPNYQTINKFIHKNTPLGWNIKNYDYVAERKRNFFFYYAEKFLSKFFPSLFIYEKIFFMTKESID
;
A
#
# COMPACT_ATOMS: atom_id res chain seq x y z
N MET A 1 -20.23 2.95 17.68
CA MET A 1 -19.34 4.00 17.18
C MET A 1 -18.17 3.32 16.46
N THR A 2 -17.95 3.61 15.20
CA THR A 2 -16.91 2.97 14.38
C THR A 2 -15.63 3.80 14.49
N ILE A 3 -14.53 3.22 14.94
CA ILE A 3 -13.32 3.97 15.33
C ILE A 3 -12.15 3.76 14.36
N SER A 4 -12.24 2.87 13.38
CA SER A 4 -11.13 2.68 12.43
C SER A 4 -11.31 3.52 11.18
N LEU A 5 -10.32 4.32 10.86
CA LEU A 5 -10.16 4.93 9.55
C LEU A 5 -9.92 3.83 8.51
N SER A 6 -10.39 4.03 7.29
CA SER A 6 -9.92 3.21 6.15
C SER A 6 -8.41 3.44 5.95
N ARG A 7 -7.74 2.55 5.25
CA ARG A 7 -6.32 2.69 4.92
C ARG A 7 -6.01 3.99 4.18
N THR A 8 -6.83 4.32 3.18
CA THR A 8 -6.70 5.57 2.39
C THR A 8 -6.84 6.81 3.25
N GLU A 9 -7.87 6.86 4.13
CA GLU A 9 -8.03 7.94 5.12
C GLU A 9 -6.86 8.02 6.08
N TYR A 10 -6.36 6.86 6.54
CA TYR A 10 -5.21 6.80 7.44
C TYR A 10 -3.96 7.38 6.80
N VAL A 11 -3.65 6.99 5.56
CA VAL A 11 -2.50 7.50 4.79
C VAL A 11 -2.66 9.00 4.53
N ALA A 12 -3.81 9.44 4.05
CA ALA A 12 -4.09 10.86 3.81
C ALA A 12 -3.92 11.71 5.08
N LYS A 13 -4.44 11.22 6.22
CA LYS A 13 -4.27 11.89 7.52
C LYS A 13 -2.78 11.97 7.95
N LYS A 14 -1.98 10.95 7.65
CA LYS A 14 -0.55 10.93 7.96
C LYS A 14 0.27 11.84 7.06
N LEU A 15 -0.09 11.96 5.79
CA LEU A 15 0.51 12.92 4.86
C LEU A 15 0.26 14.36 5.29
N GLY A 16 -0.92 14.63 5.87
CA GLY A 16 -1.33 15.98 6.22
C GLY A 16 -1.74 16.81 5.00
N LYS A 17 -1.58 18.13 5.11
CA LYS A 17 -1.97 19.08 4.06
C LYS A 17 -0.86 19.20 3.02
N LEU A 18 -1.19 18.94 1.77
CA LEU A 18 -0.28 19.06 0.62
C LEU A 18 -0.21 20.51 0.15
N ASN A 19 0.92 20.88 -0.45
CA ASN A 19 1.17 22.24 -0.92
C ASN A 19 1.84 22.25 -2.29
N GLY A 20 1.02 22.15 -3.35
CA GLY A 20 1.49 22.14 -4.74
C GLY A 20 2.12 20.82 -5.19
N ASP A 21 2.00 19.75 -4.39
CA ASP A 21 2.65 18.48 -4.64
C ASP A 21 2.05 17.74 -5.84
N LYS A 22 2.89 17.12 -6.65
CA LYS A 22 2.48 16.17 -7.69
C LYS A 22 2.45 14.76 -7.10
N VAL A 23 1.25 14.20 -6.97
CA VAL A 23 0.99 12.90 -6.35
C VAL A 23 0.69 11.86 -7.42
N LEU A 24 1.44 10.76 -7.43
CA LEU A 24 1.18 9.58 -8.24
C LEU A 24 0.60 8.47 -7.34
N ASP A 25 -0.67 8.12 -7.57
CA ASP A 25 -1.35 7.01 -6.90
C ASP A 25 -1.31 5.77 -7.79
N ILE A 26 -0.50 4.81 -7.41
CA ILE A 26 -0.28 3.55 -8.14
C ILE A 26 -1.26 2.50 -7.62
N GLY A 27 -1.99 1.84 -8.54
CA GLY A 27 -3.09 0.94 -8.18
C GLY A 27 -4.32 1.73 -7.69
N CYS A 28 -4.55 2.88 -8.28
CA CYS A 28 -5.54 3.86 -7.83
C CYS A 28 -7.00 3.41 -7.96
N ARG A 29 -7.29 2.37 -8.75
CA ARG A 29 -8.65 1.85 -9.01
C ARG A 29 -9.64 2.98 -9.30
N GLU A 30 -10.57 3.23 -8.38
CA GLU A 30 -11.60 4.28 -8.48
C GLU A 30 -11.10 5.65 -7.99
N MET A 31 -9.79 5.83 -7.75
CA MET A 31 -9.16 7.07 -7.31
C MET A 31 -9.68 7.57 -5.93
N ILE A 32 -10.10 6.63 -5.06
CA ILE A 32 -10.68 6.95 -3.73
C ILE A 32 -9.70 7.74 -2.86
N LEU A 33 -8.40 7.49 -2.98
CA LEU A 33 -7.39 8.21 -2.21
C LEU A 33 -7.46 9.74 -2.48
N LYS A 34 -7.73 10.15 -3.73
CA LYS A 34 -7.88 11.56 -4.12
C LYS A 34 -8.89 12.31 -3.26
N GLU A 35 -10.00 11.64 -2.88
CA GLU A 35 -11.08 12.21 -2.09
C GLU A 35 -10.68 12.49 -0.64
N HIS A 36 -9.65 11.80 -0.14
CA HIS A 36 -9.18 11.93 1.24
C HIS A 36 -7.97 12.84 1.39
N LEU A 37 -7.26 13.14 0.29
CA LEU A 37 -6.12 14.06 0.32
C LEU A 37 -6.60 15.50 0.55
N GLN A 38 -5.79 16.26 1.28
CA GLN A 38 -6.11 17.64 1.65
C GLN A 38 -5.05 18.61 1.11
N GLY A 39 -5.48 19.84 0.83
CA GLY A 39 -4.60 20.89 0.36
C GLY A 39 -4.61 21.06 -1.15
N ASN A 40 -3.57 21.70 -1.69
CA ASN A 40 -3.37 21.88 -3.12
C ASN A 40 -2.42 20.80 -3.65
N PHE A 41 -2.82 20.06 -4.66
CA PHE A 41 -2.02 18.98 -5.25
C PHE A 41 -2.46 18.67 -6.69
N ASN A 42 -1.51 18.17 -7.47
CA ASN A 42 -1.76 17.63 -8.81
C ASN A 42 -1.80 16.10 -8.70
N TYR A 43 -2.98 15.52 -8.81
CA TYR A 43 -3.17 14.08 -8.70
C TYR A 43 -3.07 13.38 -10.05
N LEU A 44 -2.34 12.26 -10.07
CA LEU A 44 -2.23 11.35 -11.20
C LEU A 44 -2.46 9.93 -10.70
N GLY A 45 -3.48 9.26 -11.22
CA GLY A 45 -3.77 7.85 -10.92
C GLY A 45 -3.19 6.94 -11.98
N LEU A 46 -2.61 5.83 -11.57
CA LEU A 46 -2.12 4.78 -12.46
C LEU A 46 -2.73 3.43 -12.06
N ASP A 47 -3.39 2.77 -13.00
CA ASP A 47 -3.90 1.42 -12.81
C ASP A 47 -4.06 0.71 -14.16
N TYR A 48 -4.09 -0.62 -14.13
CA TYR A 48 -4.38 -1.45 -15.29
C TYR A 48 -5.88 -1.78 -15.41
N ILE A 49 -6.58 -1.80 -14.27
CA ILE A 49 -7.99 -2.16 -14.18
C ILE A 49 -8.73 -1.02 -13.47
N SER A 50 -9.29 -0.09 -14.22
CA SER A 50 -10.08 1.00 -13.66
C SER A 50 -11.29 1.33 -14.51
N LYS A 51 -12.38 1.73 -13.85
CA LYS A 51 -13.55 2.34 -14.49
C LYS A 51 -13.34 3.81 -14.83
N LYS A 52 -12.26 4.41 -14.32
CA LYS A 52 -11.88 5.82 -14.52
C LYS A 52 -10.97 6.05 -15.73
N SER A 53 -10.92 5.11 -16.67
CA SER A 53 -10.05 5.17 -17.85
C SER A 53 -10.19 6.42 -18.72
N ASN A 54 -11.31 7.15 -18.61
CA ASN A 54 -11.56 8.39 -19.33
C ASN A 54 -11.22 9.67 -18.53
N ASP A 55 -10.73 9.54 -17.27
CA ASP A 55 -10.27 10.70 -16.49
C ASP A 55 -8.93 11.19 -17.05
N PRO A 56 -8.76 12.50 -17.34
CA PRO A 56 -7.50 13.04 -17.87
C PRO A 56 -6.32 12.87 -16.93
N ASN A 57 -6.57 12.64 -15.63
CA ASN A 57 -5.55 12.38 -14.62
C ASN A 57 -5.34 10.87 -14.39
N PHE A 58 -5.76 10.02 -15.32
CA PHE A 58 -5.61 8.58 -15.22
C PHE A 58 -4.67 8.04 -16.29
N ILE A 59 -3.71 7.21 -15.88
CA ILE A 59 -2.82 6.46 -16.77
C ILE A 59 -3.22 4.99 -16.74
N ASN A 60 -3.68 4.46 -17.87
CA ASN A 60 -3.91 3.03 -18.02
C ASN A 60 -2.57 2.35 -18.34
N HIS A 61 -1.99 1.67 -17.34
CA HIS A 61 -0.71 1.01 -17.50
C HIS A 61 -0.60 -0.24 -16.62
N ASN A 62 -0.04 -1.30 -17.20
CA ASN A 62 0.23 -2.54 -16.49
C ASN A 62 1.66 -2.53 -15.94
N LEU A 63 1.80 -2.47 -14.62
CA LEU A 63 3.09 -2.46 -13.91
C LEU A 63 3.95 -3.71 -14.12
N GLU A 64 3.40 -4.81 -14.62
CA GLU A 64 4.21 -5.96 -15.05
C GLU A 64 5.16 -5.63 -16.22
N LYS A 65 4.94 -4.51 -16.89
CA LYS A 65 5.82 -3.95 -17.92
C LYS A 65 6.82 -2.92 -17.41
N GLY A 66 6.93 -2.79 -16.06
CA GLY A 66 7.68 -1.71 -15.42
C GLY A 66 6.87 -0.43 -15.25
N LEU A 67 7.54 0.65 -14.89
CA LEU A 67 6.94 1.98 -14.81
C LEU A 67 6.86 2.64 -16.20
N PRO A 68 5.84 3.49 -16.47
CA PRO A 68 5.82 4.28 -17.69
C PRO A 68 7.06 5.19 -17.83
N GLU A 69 7.65 5.23 -19.01
CA GLU A 69 8.89 6.01 -19.27
C GLU A 69 8.73 7.52 -19.08
N ASN A 70 7.54 8.03 -19.24
CA ASN A 70 7.24 9.48 -19.18
C ASN A 70 6.94 10.00 -17.78
N LEU A 71 7.12 9.17 -16.73
CA LEU A 71 6.94 9.58 -15.36
C LEU A 71 8.19 10.28 -14.84
N ASN A 72 8.07 11.58 -14.59
CA ASN A 72 9.14 12.39 -14.01
C ASN A 72 8.59 13.45 -13.07
N ASN A 73 9.46 13.98 -12.21
CA ASN A 73 9.15 15.06 -11.28
C ASN A 73 7.89 14.79 -10.44
N ILE A 74 7.78 13.57 -9.91
CA ILE A 74 6.74 13.20 -8.96
C ILE A 74 7.21 13.60 -7.56
N ASP A 75 6.40 14.31 -6.81
CA ASP A 75 6.76 14.64 -5.42
C ASP A 75 6.49 13.48 -4.49
N ILE A 76 5.34 12.84 -4.66
CA ILE A 76 4.88 11.78 -3.77
C ILE A 76 4.34 10.60 -4.59
N ILE A 77 4.90 9.42 -4.37
CA ILE A 77 4.34 8.14 -4.87
C ILE A 77 3.61 7.44 -3.74
N ILE A 78 2.41 6.94 -4.03
CA ILE A 78 1.60 6.17 -3.10
C ILE A 78 1.20 4.86 -3.78
N ALA A 79 1.51 3.71 -3.16
CA ALA A 79 1.11 2.39 -3.66
C ALA A 79 0.59 1.54 -2.49
N LEU A 80 -0.74 1.38 -2.42
CA LEU A 80 -1.43 0.72 -1.31
C LEU A 80 -2.00 -0.62 -1.75
N ASP A 81 -1.45 -1.74 -1.27
CA ASP A 81 -1.78 -3.12 -1.68
C ASP A 81 -1.64 -3.32 -3.19
N VAL A 82 -0.47 -3.00 -3.72
CA VAL A 82 -0.16 -3.13 -5.15
C VAL A 82 1.00 -4.09 -5.39
N LEU A 83 2.08 -3.94 -4.63
CA LEU A 83 3.33 -4.64 -4.90
C LEU A 83 3.23 -6.16 -4.76
N GLU A 84 2.33 -6.66 -3.91
CA GLU A 84 2.07 -8.09 -3.77
C GLU A 84 1.42 -8.74 -5.01
N HIS A 85 0.92 -7.92 -5.94
CA HIS A 85 0.36 -8.37 -7.21
C HIS A 85 1.37 -8.42 -8.34
N ILE A 86 2.56 -7.83 -8.16
CA ILE A 86 3.58 -7.66 -9.20
C ILE A 86 4.62 -8.78 -9.13
N GLU A 87 4.92 -9.43 -10.26
CA GLU A 87 5.99 -10.45 -10.33
C GLU A 87 7.36 -9.82 -10.12
N HIS A 88 7.64 -8.75 -10.84
CA HIS A 88 8.92 -8.01 -10.81
C HIS A 88 8.93 -6.93 -9.73
N ILE A 89 8.57 -7.30 -8.49
CA ILE A 89 8.40 -6.36 -7.36
C ILE A 89 9.66 -5.54 -7.07
N HIS A 90 10.86 -6.14 -7.24
CA HIS A 90 12.13 -5.45 -6.95
C HIS A 90 12.38 -4.28 -7.89
N GLU A 91 12.24 -4.52 -9.18
CA GLU A 91 12.46 -3.54 -10.24
C GLU A 91 11.43 -2.40 -10.14
N VAL A 92 10.16 -2.73 -9.94
CA VAL A 92 9.09 -1.74 -9.79
C VAL A 92 9.32 -0.89 -8.54
N TYR A 93 9.61 -1.51 -7.40
CA TYR A 93 9.85 -0.80 -6.14
C TYR A 93 11.08 0.12 -6.23
N GLN A 94 12.20 -0.37 -6.76
CA GLN A 94 13.41 0.42 -6.94
C GLN A 94 13.22 1.57 -7.94
N GLY A 95 12.37 1.35 -8.96
CA GLY A 95 12.04 2.36 -9.96
C GLY A 95 11.26 3.56 -9.41
N PHE A 96 10.66 3.47 -8.22
CA PHE A 96 9.95 4.60 -7.60
C PHE A 96 10.91 5.74 -7.18
N PHE A 97 12.07 5.40 -6.67
CA PHE A 97 12.96 6.37 -6.03
C PHE A 97 13.61 7.38 -7.00
N PRO A 98 14.08 6.98 -8.20
CA PRO A 98 14.68 7.93 -9.16
C PRO A 98 13.72 8.99 -9.66
N ILE A 99 12.40 8.68 -9.71
CA ILE A 99 11.38 9.59 -10.25
C ILE A 99 10.67 10.41 -9.15
N THR A 100 11.01 10.17 -7.87
CA THR A 100 10.33 10.78 -6.71
C THR A 100 11.24 11.81 -6.02
N ASN A 101 10.68 12.99 -5.75
CA ASN A 101 11.40 14.10 -5.14
C ASN A 101 11.33 14.12 -3.61
N LYS A 102 10.17 13.74 -3.00
CA LYS A 102 9.90 13.94 -1.57
C LYS A 102 9.61 12.66 -0.81
N ALA A 103 8.62 11.88 -1.24
CA ALA A 103 8.17 10.72 -0.46
C ALA A 103 7.64 9.57 -1.31
N VAL A 104 7.91 8.34 -0.85
CA VAL A 104 7.31 7.10 -1.35
C VAL A 104 6.54 6.45 -0.20
N ILE A 105 5.24 6.20 -0.38
CA ILE A 105 4.36 5.59 0.61
C ILE A 105 3.90 4.22 0.08
N ILE A 106 4.19 3.18 0.85
CA ILE A 106 3.84 1.79 0.51
C ILE A 106 3.02 1.18 1.62
N ALA A 107 1.93 0.52 1.26
CA ALA A 107 1.22 -0.36 2.18
C ALA A 107 1.28 -1.80 1.66
N LEU A 108 1.53 -2.76 2.56
CA LEU A 108 1.58 -4.18 2.25
C LEU A 108 0.82 -5.00 3.29
N PRO A 109 -0.03 -5.95 2.86
CA PRO A 109 -0.82 -6.78 3.74
C PRO A 109 0.05 -7.81 4.48
N ASN A 110 -0.21 -8.00 5.77
CA ASN A 110 0.41 -9.08 6.54
C ASN A 110 -0.41 -10.37 6.41
N MET A 111 -0.02 -11.26 5.52
CA MET A 111 -0.67 -12.57 5.35
C MET A 111 -0.43 -13.52 6.55
N GLY A 112 0.48 -13.16 7.47
CA GLY A 112 0.65 -13.80 8.76
C GLY A 112 -0.37 -13.40 9.83
N TYR A 113 -1.33 -12.51 9.52
CA TYR A 113 -2.37 -12.09 10.44
C TYR A 113 -3.22 -13.27 10.93
N TYR A 114 -3.59 -13.26 12.22
CA TYR A 114 -4.16 -14.44 12.89
C TYR A 114 -5.41 -15.03 12.19
N LYS A 115 -6.27 -14.18 11.61
CA LYS A 115 -7.47 -14.67 10.91
C LYS A 115 -7.12 -15.46 9.65
N PHE A 116 -6.08 -15.08 8.92
CA PHE A 116 -5.63 -15.84 7.77
C PHE A 116 -5.05 -17.19 8.19
N ARG A 117 -4.30 -17.22 9.31
CA ARG A 117 -3.75 -18.48 9.86
C ARG A 117 -4.86 -19.42 10.33
N ILE A 118 -5.85 -18.91 11.06
CA ILE A 118 -7.02 -19.69 11.51
C ILE A 118 -7.80 -20.22 10.30
N ASN A 119 -8.03 -19.37 9.31
CA ASN A 119 -8.75 -19.78 8.09
C ASN A 119 -7.99 -20.89 7.35
N PHE A 120 -6.66 -20.74 7.23
CA PHE A 120 -5.83 -21.77 6.60
C PHE A 120 -5.81 -23.07 7.38
N LEU A 121 -5.69 -23.01 8.72
CA LEU A 121 -5.68 -24.17 9.60
C LEU A 121 -6.98 -25.00 9.48
N PHE A 122 -8.15 -24.34 9.43
CA PHE A 122 -9.43 -25.04 9.42
C PHE A 122 -10.00 -25.31 8.02
N LYS A 123 -9.63 -24.53 7.02
CA LYS A 123 -10.20 -24.62 5.67
C LYS A 123 -9.18 -24.94 4.58
N GLY A 124 -7.87 -24.95 4.88
CA GLY A 124 -6.81 -25.11 3.89
C GLY A 124 -6.70 -23.93 2.90
N ILE A 125 -7.35 -22.80 3.16
CA ILE A 125 -7.44 -21.64 2.24
C ILE A 125 -6.91 -20.40 2.95
N LEU A 126 -5.93 -19.71 2.36
CA LEU A 126 -5.38 -18.45 2.90
C LEU A 126 -6.35 -17.27 2.72
N SER A 127 -6.64 -16.94 1.49
CA SER A 127 -7.62 -15.92 1.11
C SER A 127 -8.05 -16.16 -0.33
N GLY A 128 -9.14 -15.49 -0.76
CA GLY A 128 -9.68 -15.62 -2.12
C GLY A 128 -8.73 -15.22 -3.25
N LYS A 129 -7.60 -14.58 -2.95
CA LYS A 129 -6.63 -14.13 -3.96
C LYS A 129 -5.50 -15.15 -4.24
N TYR A 130 -5.48 -16.30 -3.53
CA TYR A 130 -4.41 -17.31 -3.60
C TYR A 130 -4.85 -18.69 -4.06
N TYR A 131 -6.11 -18.91 -4.35
CA TYR A 131 -6.60 -20.21 -4.85
C TYR A 131 -6.91 -20.15 -6.35
N PHE A 132 -7.04 -21.32 -6.96
CA PHE A 132 -7.51 -21.44 -8.32
C PHE A 132 -8.99 -21.03 -8.40
N SER A 133 -9.23 -19.89 -9.05
CA SER A 133 -10.59 -19.42 -9.29
C SER A 133 -11.17 -20.12 -10.51
N GLU A 134 -12.45 -20.48 -10.48
CA GLU A 134 -13.18 -21.02 -11.64
C GLU A 134 -13.21 -20.02 -12.80
N ASN A 135 -13.19 -18.73 -12.49
CA ASN A 135 -13.15 -17.66 -13.49
C ASN A 135 -11.78 -16.97 -13.48
N LYS A 136 -11.37 -16.51 -14.69
CA LYS A 136 -10.15 -15.72 -14.83
C LYS A 136 -10.26 -14.45 -13.98
N THR A 137 -9.33 -14.27 -13.06
CA THR A 137 -9.20 -13.05 -12.23
C THR A 137 -7.85 -12.40 -12.48
N LEU A 138 -7.82 -11.08 -12.58
CA LEU A 138 -6.61 -10.28 -12.68
C LEU A 138 -6.12 -9.82 -11.29
N ASP A 139 -7.03 -9.76 -10.31
CA ASP A 139 -6.75 -9.34 -8.92
C ASP A 139 -6.32 -10.55 -8.07
N ARG A 140 -5.15 -11.10 -8.34
CA ARG A 140 -4.58 -12.18 -7.54
C ARG A 140 -3.22 -11.77 -6.96
N HIS A 141 -2.92 -12.26 -5.74
CA HIS A 141 -1.61 -12.08 -5.16
C HIS A 141 -0.60 -13.07 -5.75
N ARG A 142 0.60 -12.58 -6.05
CA ARG A 142 1.75 -13.39 -6.46
C ARG A 142 2.64 -13.72 -5.27
N TRP A 143 2.65 -12.83 -4.27
CA TRP A 143 3.46 -12.95 -3.07
C TRP A 143 2.59 -13.14 -1.83
N ILE A 144 3.14 -13.86 -0.86
CA ILE A 144 2.53 -14.07 0.48
C ILE A 144 3.38 -13.29 1.51
N PRO A 145 3.28 -11.97 1.54
CA PRO A 145 4.08 -11.18 2.45
C PRO A 145 3.62 -11.39 3.89
N ASN A 146 4.58 -11.46 4.81
CA ASN A 146 4.30 -11.45 6.23
C ASN A 146 5.03 -10.30 6.92
N TYR A 147 4.67 -10.02 8.18
CA TYR A 147 5.20 -8.91 8.96
C TYR A 147 6.73 -8.78 8.89
N GLN A 148 7.46 -9.90 8.99
CA GLN A 148 8.92 -9.91 8.99
C GLN A 148 9.51 -9.72 7.59
N THR A 149 8.96 -10.43 6.59
CA THR A 149 9.46 -10.35 5.21
C THR A 149 9.20 -8.98 4.59
N ILE A 150 8.07 -8.33 4.91
CA ILE A 150 7.78 -6.96 4.52
C ILE A 150 8.86 -6.01 5.06
N ASN A 151 9.18 -6.07 6.37
CA ASN A 151 10.21 -5.23 6.96
C ASN A 151 11.57 -5.44 6.29
N LYS A 152 11.98 -6.69 6.12
CA LYS A 152 13.25 -7.02 5.47
C LYS A 152 13.32 -6.50 4.04
N PHE A 153 12.24 -6.66 3.28
CA PHE A 153 12.17 -6.20 1.89
C PHE A 153 12.34 -4.69 1.80
N ILE A 154 11.54 -3.92 2.54
CA ILE A 154 11.58 -2.46 2.51
C ILE A 154 12.95 -1.93 2.95
N HIS A 155 13.45 -2.37 4.11
CA HIS A 155 14.73 -1.87 4.62
C HIS A 155 15.94 -2.24 3.75
N LYS A 156 15.90 -3.40 3.08
CA LYS A 156 17.00 -3.85 2.22
C LYS A 156 17.01 -3.14 0.86
N ASN A 157 15.83 -2.81 0.32
CA ASN A 157 15.70 -2.32 -1.06
C ASN A 157 15.43 -0.81 -1.14
N THR A 158 15.23 -0.12 -0.03
CA THR A 158 15.18 1.35 -0.01
C THR A 158 16.59 1.91 -0.18
N PRO A 159 16.83 2.81 -1.14
CA PRO A 159 18.15 3.40 -1.36
C PRO A 159 18.65 4.22 -0.17
N LEU A 160 19.97 4.40 -0.07
CA LEU A 160 20.57 5.32 0.89
C LEU A 160 20.08 6.75 0.65
N GLY A 161 20.01 7.55 1.73
CA GLY A 161 19.48 8.92 1.67
C GLY A 161 17.94 8.99 1.76
N TRP A 162 17.27 7.87 2.12
CA TRP A 162 15.85 7.85 2.40
C TRP A 162 15.56 7.41 3.84
N ASN A 163 14.87 8.25 4.59
CA ASN A 163 14.41 7.94 5.94
C ASN A 163 13.16 7.09 5.90
N ILE A 164 13.14 5.98 6.65
CA ILE A 164 12.01 5.06 6.70
C ILE A 164 11.26 5.21 8.02
N LYS A 165 9.99 5.64 7.96
CA LYS A 165 9.03 5.54 9.07
C LYS A 165 8.00 4.49 8.74
N ASN A 166 7.75 3.57 9.67
CA ASN A 166 6.69 2.57 9.51
C ASN A 166 5.54 2.82 10.48
N TYR A 167 4.35 2.42 10.06
CA TYR A 167 3.13 2.45 10.85
C TYR A 167 2.43 1.10 10.75
N ASP A 168 2.08 0.58 11.90
CA ASP A 168 1.34 -0.67 12.01
C ASP A 168 -0.16 -0.39 11.98
N TYR A 169 -0.83 -0.92 10.98
CA TYR A 169 -2.26 -0.76 10.79
C TYR A 169 -3.01 -2.01 11.25
N VAL A 170 -3.86 -1.86 12.27
CA VAL A 170 -4.49 -2.97 12.99
C VAL A 170 -5.77 -3.45 12.32
N ALA A 171 -6.52 -2.59 11.63
CA ALA A 171 -7.82 -2.98 11.09
C ALA A 171 -8.24 -2.16 9.87
N GLU A 172 -8.70 -2.84 8.85
CA GLU A 172 -9.24 -2.26 7.63
C GLU A 172 -10.76 -2.06 7.64
N ARG A 173 -11.50 -2.74 8.51
CA ARG A 173 -12.96 -2.76 8.48
C ARG A 173 -13.57 -2.31 9.80
N LYS A 174 -14.81 -1.79 9.70
CA LYS A 174 -15.67 -1.50 10.86
C LYS A 174 -15.67 -2.66 11.84
N ARG A 175 -15.09 -2.47 13.02
CA ARG A 175 -15.01 -3.48 14.08
C ARG A 175 -15.74 -3.02 15.32
N ASN A 176 -16.20 -3.99 16.11
CA ASN A 176 -16.64 -3.71 17.45
C ASN A 176 -15.48 -3.10 18.24
N PHE A 177 -15.75 -2.04 19.00
CA PHE A 177 -14.81 -1.31 19.84
C PHE A 177 -13.92 -2.24 20.68
N PHE A 178 -14.50 -3.20 21.36
CA PHE A 178 -13.78 -4.14 22.20
C PHE A 178 -12.71 -4.95 21.44
N PHE A 179 -13.09 -5.54 20.31
CA PHE A 179 -12.16 -6.33 19.49
C PHE A 179 -11.03 -5.46 18.89
N TYR A 180 -11.33 -4.23 18.51
CA TYR A 180 -10.30 -3.32 18.00
C TYR A 180 -9.22 -3.02 19.04
N TYR A 181 -9.63 -2.66 20.26
CA TYR A 181 -8.67 -2.35 21.33
C TYR A 181 -7.93 -3.59 21.83
N ALA A 182 -8.59 -4.75 21.88
CA ALA A 182 -7.94 -6.01 22.22
C ALA A 182 -6.85 -6.35 21.19
N GLU A 183 -7.14 -6.27 19.89
CA GLU A 183 -6.14 -6.50 18.84
C GLU A 183 -5.02 -5.46 18.90
N LYS A 184 -5.33 -4.19 19.10
CA LYS A 184 -4.34 -3.12 19.27
C LYS A 184 -3.44 -3.33 20.49
N PHE A 185 -3.96 -3.85 21.57
CA PHE A 185 -3.18 -4.22 22.74
C PHE A 185 -2.27 -5.42 22.45
N LEU A 186 -2.84 -6.50 21.89
CA LEU A 186 -2.11 -7.71 21.56
C LEU A 186 -1.04 -7.48 20.47
N SER A 187 -1.26 -6.54 19.56
CA SER A 187 -0.28 -6.19 18.53
C SER A 187 1.04 -5.66 19.08
N LYS A 188 1.06 -5.12 20.31
CA LYS A 188 2.29 -4.67 20.98
C LYS A 188 3.21 -5.84 21.34
N PHE A 189 2.65 -7.00 21.66
CA PHE A 189 3.39 -8.19 22.08
C PHE A 189 3.58 -9.18 20.93
N PHE A 190 2.59 -9.28 20.04
CA PHE A 190 2.54 -10.24 18.93
C PHE A 190 2.24 -9.54 17.60
N PRO A 191 3.11 -8.62 17.13
CA PRO A 191 2.80 -7.81 15.95
C PRO A 191 2.57 -8.66 14.69
N SER A 192 3.31 -9.75 14.51
CA SER A 192 3.14 -10.65 13.36
C SER A 192 1.76 -11.31 13.28
N LEU A 193 1.04 -11.40 14.42
CA LEU A 193 -0.30 -11.98 14.50
C LEU A 193 -1.41 -10.93 14.41
N PHE A 194 -1.22 -9.76 15.00
CA PHE A 194 -2.30 -8.80 15.19
C PHE A 194 -2.18 -7.52 14.37
N ILE A 195 -1.05 -7.28 13.69
CA ILE A 195 -0.95 -6.22 12.69
C ILE A 195 -1.52 -6.77 11.37
N TYR A 196 -2.53 -6.08 10.84
CA TYR A 196 -3.19 -6.46 9.59
C TYR A 196 -2.37 -6.04 8.37
N GLU A 197 -1.76 -4.85 8.42
CA GLU A 197 -1.04 -4.24 7.31
C GLU A 197 0.09 -3.37 7.83
N LYS A 198 1.16 -3.26 7.07
CA LYS A 198 2.26 -2.32 7.35
C LYS A 198 2.29 -1.22 6.32
N ILE A 199 2.38 0.00 6.81
CA ILE A 199 2.46 1.19 5.97
C ILE A 199 3.81 1.86 6.21
N PHE A 200 4.56 2.08 5.14
CA PHE A 200 5.87 2.72 5.17
C PHE A 200 5.81 4.07 4.49
N PHE A 201 6.41 5.05 5.13
CA PHE A 201 6.68 6.37 4.59
C PHE A 201 8.18 6.49 4.45
N MET A 202 8.68 6.46 3.23
CA MET A 202 10.06 6.75 2.88
C MET A 202 10.14 8.19 2.43
N THR A 203 10.92 9.01 3.14
CA THR A 203 11.10 10.42 2.81
C THR A 203 12.56 10.66 2.46
N LYS A 204 12.79 11.40 1.38
CA LYS A 204 14.15 11.78 0.98
C LYS A 204 14.76 12.68 2.05
N GLU A 205 16.00 12.41 2.44
CA GLU A 205 16.73 13.30 3.33
C GLU A 205 16.98 14.62 2.60
N SER A 206 16.66 15.74 3.25
CA SER A 206 17.13 17.04 2.79
C SER A 206 18.66 17.02 2.88
N ILE A 207 19.33 17.26 1.77
CA ILE A 207 20.77 17.58 1.76
C ILE A 207 20.82 19.03 2.23
N ASP A 208 21.03 19.24 3.55
CA ASP A 208 21.37 20.54 4.12
C ASP A 208 22.79 20.95 3.73
#